data_f4920b02ffcbe8b5f15dadb3392df787
#
_entry.id   f4920b02ffcbe8b5f15dadb3392df787
#
_cell.length_a   1.000
_cell.length_b   1.000
_cell.length_c   1.000
_cell.angle_alpha   90.00
_cell.angle_beta   90.00
_cell.angle_gamma   90.00
#
_symmetry.space_group_name_H-M   'P 1'
#
loop_
_entity.id
_entity.type
_entity.pdbx_description
1 polymer ?
#
loop_
_entity_poly.entity_id
_entity_poly.type
_entity_poly.pdbx_seq_one_letter_code
_entity_poly.pdbx_strand_id
1 'polypeptide(L)'
;NGSKTALTTVQLAGHEGRIDIGNNVLIMNGVRISSASHVRIGDDCMLANFCYLTDADWHDIHDRTNPVGKTAPIILEKGVWIGDSAIICKGVRIGQNSVVGAGAVVTRDVPPNVVVAGNPARIVKEIDPEKVITHSTLYKKVGTPRL
;
A
#
# COMPACT_ATOMS: atom_id res chain seq x y z
N ASN A 1 5.12 15.38 -19.68
CA ASN A 1 5.95 14.33 -19.06
C ASN A 1 5.30 13.94 -17.72
N GLY A 2 4.31 13.05 -17.77
CA GLY A 2 3.71 12.49 -16.56
C GLY A 2 4.69 11.59 -15.81
N SER A 3 4.69 11.65 -14.48
CA SER A 3 5.42 10.70 -13.64
C SER A 3 4.88 9.30 -13.89
N LYS A 4 5.76 8.34 -14.11
CA LYS A 4 5.35 6.96 -14.37
C LYS A 4 5.17 6.20 -13.06
N THR A 5 4.15 5.35 -12.98
CA THR A 5 4.05 4.33 -11.94
C THR A 5 5.17 3.31 -12.13
N ALA A 6 5.85 2.95 -11.05
CA ALA A 6 6.95 1.99 -11.06
C ALA A 6 6.70 0.82 -10.11
N LEU A 7 6.63 -0.37 -10.66
CA LEU A 7 6.58 -1.63 -9.92
C LEU A 7 7.93 -2.33 -10.09
N THR A 8 8.67 -2.51 -9.00
CA THR A 8 10.01 -3.06 -9.02
C THR A 8 10.09 -4.28 -8.12
N THR A 9 10.57 -5.39 -8.65
CA THR A 9 10.91 -6.57 -7.85
C THR A 9 12.41 -6.82 -7.91
N VAL A 10 12.99 -7.21 -6.80
CA VAL A 10 14.40 -7.58 -6.70
C VAL A 10 14.50 -9.09 -6.69
N GLN A 11 15.34 -9.63 -7.58
CA GLN A 11 15.65 -11.06 -7.70
C GLN A 11 17.16 -11.22 -7.45
N LEU A 12 17.52 -11.39 -6.20
CA LEU A 12 18.88 -11.63 -5.76
C LEU A 12 18.93 -12.89 -4.91
N ALA A 13 20.11 -13.47 -4.74
CA ALA A 13 20.30 -14.64 -3.89
C ALA A 13 19.71 -14.39 -2.48
N GLY A 14 18.74 -15.22 -2.08
CA GLY A 14 18.01 -15.07 -0.81
C GLY A 14 16.85 -14.07 -0.81
N HIS A 15 16.59 -13.39 -1.94
CA HIS A 15 15.48 -12.46 -2.09
C HIS A 15 14.72 -12.72 -3.39
N GLU A 16 13.43 -12.99 -3.28
CA GLU A 16 12.53 -13.15 -4.42
C GLU A 16 11.35 -12.19 -4.25
N GLY A 17 11.54 -10.97 -4.72
CA GLY A 17 10.50 -9.93 -4.64
C GLY A 17 9.27 -10.29 -5.46
N ARG A 18 8.09 -10.10 -4.86
CA ARG A 18 6.81 -10.37 -5.49
C ARG A 18 5.78 -9.27 -5.19
N ILE A 19 5.00 -8.92 -6.19
CA ILE A 19 3.89 -7.96 -6.07
C ILE A 19 2.63 -8.63 -6.61
N ASP A 20 1.63 -8.80 -5.76
CA ASP A 20 0.30 -9.31 -6.13
C ASP A 20 -0.72 -8.17 -5.96
N ILE A 21 -1.49 -7.91 -7.00
CA ILE A 21 -2.51 -6.87 -7.04
C ILE A 21 -3.87 -7.51 -7.32
N GLY A 22 -4.83 -7.24 -6.44
CA GLY A 22 -6.19 -7.75 -6.55
C GLY A 22 -7.02 -7.10 -7.64
N ASN A 23 -8.34 -7.26 -7.53
CA ASN A 23 -9.29 -6.74 -8.50
C ASN A 23 -9.74 -5.30 -8.17
N ASN A 24 -10.09 -4.52 -9.20
CA ASN A 24 -10.61 -3.16 -9.06
C ASN A 24 -9.68 -2.22 -8.26
N VAL A 25 -8.38 -2.41 -8.35
CA VAL A 25 -7.40 -1.57 -7.70
C VAL A 25 -7.12 -0.34 -8.55
N LEU A 26 -7.25 0.84 -7.94
CA LEU A 26 -6.89 2.10 -8.57
C LEU A 26 -5.45 2.47 -8.20
N ILE A 27 -4.59 2.59 -9.19
CA ILE A 27 -3.19 3.02 -9.01
C ILE A 27 -2.98 4.32 -9.78
N MET A 28 -2.74 5.39 -9.04
CA MET A 28 -2.57 6.71 -9.63
C MET A 28 -1.13 6.94 -10.10
N ASN A 29 -0.93 8.09 -10.71
CA ASN A 29 0.33 8.48 -11.31
C ASN A 29 1.46 8.61 -10.28
N GLY A 30 2.67 8.16 -10.63
CA GLY A 30 3.85 8.29 -9.78
C GLY A 30 3.90 7.34 -8.57
N VAL A 31 2.96 6.42 -8.43
CA VAL A 31 3.01 5.37 -7.39
C VAL A 31 4.25 4.51 -7.59
N ARG A 32 4.96 4.23 -6.51
CA ARG A 32 6.10 3.32 -6.49
C ARG A 32 5.83 2.15 -5.55
N ILE A 33 6.10 0.95 -6.03
CA ILE A 33 6.07 -0.27 -5.23
C ILE A 33 7.39 -0.99 -5.47
N SER A 34 8.17 -1.19 -4.41
CA SER A 34 9.46 -1.87 -4.46
C SER A 34 9.43 -3.08 -3.54
N SER A 35 9.67 -4.26 -4.09
CA SER A 35 9.59 -5.51 -3.35
C SER A 35 10.86 -6.36 -3.48
N ALA A 36 11.40 -6.77 -2.33
CA ALA A 36 12.41 -7.79 -2.19
C ALA A 36 11.89 -9.01 -1.41
N SER A 37 10.64 -8.95 -0.95
CA SER A 37 9.92 -10.02 -0.27
C SER A 37 8.53 -10.17 -0.92
N HIS A 38 7.51 -9.54 -0.37
CA HIS A 38 6.17 -9.66 -0.91
C HIS A 38 5.31 -8.43 -0.58
N VAL A 39 4.73 -7.81 -1.59
CA VAL A 39 3.71 -6.78 -1.44
C VAL A 39 2.39 -7.33 -1.99
N ARG A 40 1.37 -7.42 -1.13
CA ARG A 40 0.02 -7.84 -1.50
C ARG A 40 -0.94 -6.67 -1.37
N ILE A 41 -1.68 -6.41 -2.44
CA ILE A 41 -2.70 -5.37 -2.50
C ILE A 41 -4.04 -6.04 -2.74
N GLY A 42 -4.93 -5.93 -1.76
CA GLY A 42 -6.26 -6.52 -1.81
C GLY A 42 -7.19 -5.83 -2.81
N ASP A 43 -8.35 -6.43 -3.01
CA ASP A 43 -9.37 -5.89 -3.91
C ASP A 43 -9.84 -4.50 -3.47
N ASP A 44 -10.30 -3.70 -4.42
CA ASP A 44 -10.86 -2.36 -4.20
C ASP A 44 -9.92 -1.35 -3.53
N CYS A 45 -8.63 -1.62 -3.45
CA CYS A 45 -7.67 -0.66 -2.91
C CYS A 45 -7.47 0.54 -3.83
N MET A 46 -7.14 1.67 -3.24
CA MET A 46 -6.79 2.89 -3.96
C MET A 46 -5.42 3.38 -3.51
N LEU A 47 -4.52 3.57 -4.46
CA LEU A 47 -3.18 4.11 -4.24
C LEU A 47 -3.10 5.47 -4.92
N ALA A 48 -3.11 6.55 -4.12
CA ALA A 48 -3.04 7.92 -4.62
C ALA A 48 -1.66 8.27 -5.15
N ASN A 49 -1.57 9.42 -5.80
CA ASN A 49 -0.36 9.87 -6.48
C ASN A 49 0.88 9.83 -5.57
N PHE A 50 1.98 9.39 -6.11
CA PHE A 50 3.30 9.41 -5.49
C PHE A 50 3.44 8.63 -4.18
N CYS A 51 2.46 7.85 -3.73
CA CYS A 51 2.65 7.00 -2.57
C CYS A 51 3.72 5.94 -2.85
N TYR A 52 4.37 5.46 -1.79
CA TYR A 52 5.45 4.51 -1.88
C TYR A 52 5.24 3.35 -0.91
N LEU A 53 5.24 2.14 -1.44
CA LEU A 53 5.24 0.90 -0.67
C LEU A 53 6.61 0.24 -0.83
N THR A 54 7.27 -0.06 0.28
CA THR A 54 8.59 -0.69 0.28
C THR A 54 8.70 -1.75 1.37
N ASP A 55 8.91 -2.99 0.98
CA ASP A 55 8.98 -4.13 1.89
C ASP A 55 10.39 -4.47 2.36
N ALA A 56 11.35 -3.60 2.07
CA ALA A 56 12.75 -3.83 2.40
C ALA A 56 13.45 -2.56 2.88
N ASP A 57 14.47 -2.77 3.72
CA ASP A 57 15.57 -1.82 3.86
C ASP A 57 16.55 -2.07 2.71
N TRP A 58 16.86 -1.05 1.92
CA TRP A 58 17.66 -1.23 0.71
C TRP A 58 19.16 -1.29 0.96
N HIS A 59 19.55 -1.24 2.22
CA HIS A 59 20.87 -1.59 2.72
C HIS A 59 20.76 -2.05 4.17
N ASP A 60 21.72 -2.79 4.67
CA ASP A 60 21.82 -3.04 6.09
C ASP A 60 22.30 -1.78 6.81
N ILE A 61 21.79 -1.53 8.01
CA ILE A 61 22.13 -0.32 8.76
C ILE A 61 23.57 -0.30 9.26
N HIS A 62 24.22 -1.45 9.38
CA HIS A 62 25.61 -1.61 9.79
C HIS A 62 26.51 -1.94 8.60
N ASP A 63 26.16 -2.96 7.82
CA ASP A 63 26.86 -3.29 6.58
C ASP A 63 26.14 -2.70 5.36
N ARG A 64 26.49 -1.49 5.02
CA ARG A 64 25.88 -0.76 3.89
C ARG A 64 26.33 -1.24 2.51
N THR A 65 27.26 -2.20 2.44
CA THR A 65 27.59 -2.88 1.19
C THR A 65 26.59 -3.95 0.81
N ASN A 66 25.80 -4.43 1.77
CA ASN A 66 24.71 -5.36 1.52
C ASN A 66 23.58 -4.66 0.73
N PRO A 67 23.27 -5.09 -0.50
CA PRO A 67 22.31 -4.39 -1.38
C PRO A 67 20.86 -4.48 -0.91
N VAL A 68 20.52 -5.46 -0.07
CA VAL A 68 19.21 -5.62 0.54
C VAL A 68 19.40 -5.95 2.02
N GLY A 69 18.86 -5.10 2.89
CA GLY A 69 18.86 -5.32 4.33
C GLY A 69 17.68 -6.19 4.80
N LYS A 70 17.03 -5.80 5.89
CA LYS A 70 15.86 -6.52 6.40
C LYS A 70 14.67 -6.38 5.46
N THR A 71 13.93 -7.47 5.30
CA THR A 71 12.68 -7.51 4.52
C THR A 71 11.54 -8.02 5.38
N ALA A 72 10.33 -7.55 5.12
CA ALA A 72 9.12 -8.10 5.69
C ALA A 72 7.92 -7.73 4.80
N PRO A 73 6.98 -8.64 4.52
CA PRO A 73 5.90 -8.40 3.58
C PRO A 73 4.99 -7.25 4.00
N ILE A 74 4.44 -6.56 3.00
CA ILE A 74 3.36 -5.57 3.16
C ILE A 74 2.06 -6.21 2.70
N ILE A 75 1.00 -6.03 3.49
CA ILE A 75 -0.33 -6.52 3.17
C ILE A 75 -1.33 -5.36 3.29
N LEU A 76 -1.94 -4.98 2.17
CA LEU A 76 -3.11 -4.11 2.15
C LEU A 76 -4.35 -5.00 2.01
N GLU A 77 -5.24 -4.96 3.00
CA GLU A 77 -6.51 -5.67 2.93
C GLU A 77 -7.49 -4.95 1.99
N LYS A 78 -8.64 -5.56 1.78
CA LYS A 78 -9.67 -5.04 0.88
C LYS A 78 -10.07 -3.61 1.22
N GLY A 79 -10.22 -2.76 0.20
CA GLY A 79 -10.76 -1.41 0.34
C GLY A 79 -9.84 -0.41 1.02
N VAL A 80 -8.57 -0.72 1.18
CA VAL A 80 -7.59 0.21 1.77
C VAL A 80 -7.33 1.37 0.80
N TRP A 81 -7.29 2.57 1.35
CA TRP A 81 -6.92 3.78 0.61
C TRP A 81 -5.62 4.38 1.14
N ILE A 82 -4.61 4.43 0.29
CA ILE A 82 -3.32 5.07 0.58
C ILE A 82 -3.33 6.47 -0.01
N GLY A 83 -3.17 7.48 0.84
CA GLY A 83 -3.19 8.89 0.47
C GLY A 83 -1.95 9.33 -0.32
N ASP A 84 -2.06 10.50 -0.94
CA ASP A 84 -0.99 11.10 -1.73
C ASP A 84 0.32 11.18 -0.94
N SER A 85 1.43 10.78 -1.57
CA SER A 85 2.78 10.85 -1.00
C SER A 85 2.97 10.11 0.34
N ALA A 86 2.06 9.23 0.74
CA ALA A 86 2.24 8.40 1.92
C ALA A 86 3.29 7.31 1.67
N ILE A 87 3.94 6.87 2.74
CA ILE A 87 4.96 5.82 2.70
C ILE A 87 4.52 4.66 3.59
N ILE A 88 4.47 3.46 3.04
CA ILE A 88 4.19 2.22 3.77
C ILE A 88 5.49 1.44 3.89
N CYS A 89 5.93 1.24 5.13
CA CYS A 89 7.18 0.58 5.44
C CYS A 89 7.03 -0.94 5.51
N LYS A 90 8.15 -1.65 5.40
CA LYS A 90 8.21 -3.11 5.50
C LYS A 90 7.46 -3.66 6.71
N GLY A 91 6.85 -4.81 6.54
CA GLY A 91 6.17 -5.56 7.61
C GLY A 91 4.81 -5.01 8.04
N VAL A 92 4.33 -3.96 7.39
CA VAL A 92 3.04 -3.33 7.75
C VAL A 92 1.88 -4.08 7.12
N ARG A 93 0.89 -4.40 7.95
CA ARG A 93 -0.44 -4.83 7.52
C ARG A 93 -1.44 -3.70 7.75
N ILE A 94 -2.19 -3.33 6.72
CA ILE A 94 -3.26 -2.34 6.82
C ILE A 94 -4.59 -3.05 6.68
N GLY A 95 -5.39 -2.95 7.74
CA GLY A 95 -6.69 -3.60 7.85
C GLY A 95 -7.74 -3.05 6.89
N GLN A 96 -8.74 -3.87 6.63
CA GLN A 96 -9.82 -3.60 5.68
C GLN A 96 -10.45 -2.21 5.87
N ASN A 97 -10.70 -1.52 4.77
CA ASN A 97 -11.34 -0.20 4.70
C ASN A 97 -10.57 0.94 5.36
N SER A 98 -9.37 0.71 5.88
CA SER A 98 -8.60 1.78 6.52
C SER A 98 -8.01 2.73 5.50
N VAL A 99 -7.84 3.97 5.94
CA VAL A 99 -7.32 5.07 5.13
C VAL A 99 -6.02 5.57 5.74
N VAL A 100 -5.01 5.73 4.90
CA VAL A 100 -3.74 6.37 5.24
C VAL A 100 -3.77 7.79 4.70
N GLY A 101 -3.65 8.78 5.58
CA GLY A 101 -3.65 10.19 5.21
C GLY A 101 -2.46 10.57 4.32
N ALA A 102 -2.63 11.62 3.53
CA ALA A 102 -1.57 12.13 2.67
C ALA A 102 -0.30 12.46 3.46
N GLY A 103 0.87 12.09 2.91
CA GLY A 103 2.17 12.34 3.54
C GLY A 103 2.46 11.53 4.80
N ALA A 104 1.60 10.61 5.20
CA ALA A 104 1.82 9.78 6.38
C ALA A 104 2.96 8.77 6.15
N VAL A 105 3.68 8.43 7.22
CA VAL A 105 4.68 7.36 7.22
C VAL A 105 4.21 6.25 8.16
N VAL A 106 3.79 5.13 7.58
CA VAL A 106 3.24 4.00 8.32
C VAL A 106 4.33 2.99 8.62
N THR A 107 4.62 2.82 9.90
CA THR A 107 5.69 1.93 10.40
C THR A 107 5.18 0.78 11.24
N ARG A 108 3.87 0.74 11.53
CA ARG A 108 3.19 -0.30 12.33
C ARG A 108 1.89 -0.71 11.67
N ASP A 109 1.40 -1.89 12.03
CA ASP A 109 0.10 -2.37 11.58
C ASP A 109 -1.02 -1.38 11.91
N VAL A 110 -1.96 -1.30 10.98
CA VAL A 110 -3.15 -0.46 11.07
C VAL A 110 -4.37 -1.38 11.19
N PRO A 111 -5.19 -1.23 12.23
CA PRO A 111 -6.41 -2.02 12.34
C PRO A 111 -7.42 -1.67 11.24
N PRO A 112 -8.44 -2.51 11.00
CA PRO A 112 -9.48 -2.19 10.04
C PRO A 112 -10.33 -0.99 10.47
N ASN A 113 -10.92 -0.32 9.48
CA ASN A 113 -11.90 0.75 9.67
C ASN A 113 -11.41 1.95 10.48
N VAL A 114 -10.19 2.37 10.22
CA VAL A 114 -9.62 3.59 10.84
C VAL A 114 -8.95 4.48 9.80
N VAL A 115 -8.77 5.74 10.17
CA VAL A 115 -7.87 6.67 9.46
C VAL A 115 -6.63 6.85 10.30
N VAL A 116 -5.47 6.67 9.68
CA VAL A 116 -4.17 7.01 10.27
C VAL A 116 -3.55 8.18 9.53
N ALA A 117 -2.80 9.01 10.23
CA ALA A 117 -2.11 10.17 9.67
C ALA A 117 -0.84 10.49 10.45
N GLY A 118 0.05 11.24 9.82
CA GLY A 118 1.27 11.76 10.44
C GLY A 118 2.51 10.91 10.21
N ASN A 119 3.61 11.34 10.79
CA ASN A 119 4.90 10.65 10.77
C ASN A 119 5.53 10.63 12.17
N PRO A 120 5.58 9.44 12.85
CA PRO A 120 4.97 8.18 12.43
C PRO A 120 3.43 8.25 12.47
N ALA A 121 2.77 7.51 11.61
CA ALA A 121 1.31 7.50 11.52
C ALA A 121 0.65 7.01 12.80
N ARG A 122 -0.46 7.66 13.17
CA ARG A 122 -1.29 7.30 14.33
C ARG A 122 -2.76 7.36 13.94
N ILE A 123 -3.60 6.59 14.64
CA ILE A 123 -5.05 6.61 14.44
C ILE A 123 -5.59 7.99 14.81
N VAL A 124 -6.30 8.63 13.89
CA VAL A 124 -6.93 9.96 14.09
C VAL A 124 -8.45 9.91 13.99
N LYS A 125 -9.02 8.84 13.44
CA LYS A 125 -10.47 8.70 13.25
C LYS A 125 -10.86 7.24 13.10
N GLU A 126 -12.08 6.91 13.51
CA GLU A 126 -12.75 5.65 13.20
C GLU A 126 -13.66 5.81 11.98
N ILE A 127 -13.81 4.74 11.21
CA ILE A 127 -14.68 4.67 10.04
C ILE A 127 -15.83 3.71 10.37
N ASP A 128 -17.06 4.14 10.13
CA ASP A 128 -18.22 3.25 10.21
C ASP A 128 -18.22 2.32 8.98
N PRO A 129 -18.00 1.00 9.17
CA PRO A 129 -17.91 0.08 8.05
C PRO A 129 -19.21 -0.05 7.25
N GLU A 130 -20.35 0.23 7.85
CA GLU A 130 -21.66 0.17 7.19
C GLU A 130 -21.83 1.29 6.15
N LYS A 131 -21.04 2.35 6.25
CA LYS A 131 -21.07 3.50 5.33
C LYS A 131 -20.04 3.41 4.21
N VAL A 132 -19.14 2.42 4.24
CA VAL A 132 -18.09 2.29 3.23
C VAL A 132 -18.69 1.78 1.91
N ILE A 133 -18.44 2.54 0.83
CA ILE A 133 -18.81 2.17 -0.54
C ILE A 133 -17.53 2.08 -1.34
N THR A 134 -17.24 0.91 -1.91
CA THR A 134 -16.12 0.67 -2.82
C THR A 134 -16.63 0.55 -4.26
N HIS A 135 -15.72 0.60 -5.23
CA HIS A 135 -16.09 0.42 -6.65
C HIS A 135 -16.86 -0.89 -6.88
N SER A 136 -16.42 -2.01 -6.28
CA SER A 136 -17.14 -3.29 -6.43
C SER A 136 -18.55 -3.24 -5.84
N THR A 137 -18.74 -2.59 -4.70
CA THR A 137 -20.09 -2.44 -4.10
C THR A 137 -20.98 -1.52 -4.91
N LEU A 138 -20.42 -0.47 -5.47
CA LEU A 138 -21.16 0.44 -6.35
C LEU A 138 -21.62 -0.27 -7.62
N TYR A 139 -20.74 -1.03 -8.28
CA TYR A 139 -21.10 -1.78 -9.49
C TYR A 139 -22.17 -2.83 -9.25
N LYS A 140 -22.21 -3.46 -8.07
CA LYS A 140 -23.31 -4.37 -7.69
C LYS A 140 -24.65 -3.66 -7.56
N LYS A 141 -24.66 -2.38 -7.14
CA LYS A 141 -25.89 -1.59 -6.97
C LYS A 141 -26.41 -0.98 -8.27
N VAL A 142 -25.53 -0.51 -9.15
CA VAL A 142 -25.90 0.29 -10.34
C VAL A 142 -25.61 -0.43 -11.67
N GLY A 143 -25.07 -1.64 -11.63
CA GLY A 143 -24.55 -2.34 -12.80
C GLY A 143 -23.21 -1.77 -13.29
N THR A 144 -22.48 -2.58 -14.04
CA THR A 144 -21.21 -2.15 -14.62
C THR A 144 -21.46 -1.08 -15.67
N PRO A 145 -20.82 0.09 -15.62
CA PRO A 145 -20.92 1.06 -16.68
C PRO A 145 -20.52 0.40 -18.02
N ARG A 146 -21.34 0.53 -19.03
CA ARG A 146 -20.92 0.14 -20.38
C ARG A 146 -19.90 1.16 -20.85
N LEU A 147 -18.70 0.68 -21.11
CA LEU A 147 -17.65 1.45 -21.77
C LEU A 147 -18.04 1.73 -23.22
#